data_3fc6945053ec98fe6ae2e744db1293b9
#
_entry.id   3fc6945053ec98fe6ae2e744db1293b9
#
_cell.length_a   1.000
_cell.length_b   1.000
_cell.length_c   1.000
_cell.angle_alpha   90.00
_cell.angle_beta   90.00
_cell.angle_gamma   90.00
#
_symmetry.space_group_name_H-M   'P 1'
#
loop_
_entity.id
_entity.type
_entity.pdbx_description
1 polymer ?
#
loop_
_entity_poly.entity_id
_entity_poly.type
_entity_poly.pdbx_seq_one_letter_code
_entity_poly.pdbx_strand_id
1 'polypeptide(L)'
;SMKHYFIPIGVPLENSLYGITPHAFEWMSIKFFAPADGTLTDVRYTQNEYGMEANFSILSSQYPGYYFTYYHIALDPNLTEGMLVEAGEQIGTLGHEESWGEIAVEVRINSRETHLISFLQVATDDVLEMYKLRGMNTASDVIITKEQRDATPLACEDSEARFFEGSGREGA
;
A
#
# COMPACT_ATOMS: atom_id res chain seq x y z
N SER A 1 11.17 3.54 1.22
CA SER A 1 9.77 3.66 1.61
C SER A 1 9.31 2.38 2.30
N MET A 2 8.43 2.50 3.28
CA MET A 2 7.78 1.35 3.93
C MET A 2 6.34 1.17 3.43
N LYS A 3 5.92 1.93 2.46
CA LYS A 3 4.71 1.66 1.70
C LYS A 3 4.95 0.51 0.73
N HIS A 4 3.95 -0.32 0.57
CA HIS A 4 3.96 -1.42 -0.40
C HIS A 4 2.95 -1.10 -1.50
N TYR A 5 3.44 -1.16 -2.73
CA TYR A 5 2.65 -0.85 -3.92
C TYR A 5 2.12 -2.14 -4.52
N PHE A 6 0.86 -2.13 -4.91
CA PHE A 6 0.20 -3.25 -5.55
C PHE A 6 -0.19 -2.89 -6.97
N ILE A 7 0.29 -3.69 -7.90
CA ILE A 7 -0.08 -3.62 -9.31
C ILE A 7 -0.56 -5.00 -9.77
N PRO A 8 -1.42 -5.09 -10.79
CA PRO A 8 -1.86 -6.37 -11.33
C PRO A 8 -0.71 -7.22 -11.82
N ILE A 9 -0.75 -8.53 -11.55
CA ILE A 9 0.24 -9.48 -12.06
C ILE A 9 0.14 -9.59 -13.58
N GLY A 10 1.29 -9.63 -14.25
CA GLY A 10 1.36 -9.79 -15.72
C GLY A 10 1.31 -8.48 -16.50
N VAL A 11 1.31 -7.35 -15.81
CA VAL A 11 1.50 -6.05 -16.45
C VAL A 11 2.98 -5.86 -16.76
N PRO A 12 3.40 -5.68 -18.03
CA PRO A 12 4.79 -5.40 -18.36
C PRO A 12 5.19 -4.03 -17.84
N LEU A 13 6.25 -3.98 -17.01
CA LEU A 13 6.74 -2.72 -16.44
C LEU A 13 7.45 -1.82 -17.45
N GLU A 14 7.72 -2.33 -18.66
CA GLU A 14 8.52 -1.62 -19.67
C GLU A 14 7.74 -0.69 -20.62
N ASN A 15 6.41 -0.67 -20.57
CA ASN A 15 5.59 -0.03 -21.62
C ASN A 15 4.78 1.19 -21.19
N SER A 16 4.95 1.68 -19.99
CA SER A 16 4.38 2.95 -19.56
C SER A 16 5.29 3.64 -18.55
N LEU A 17 4.99 4.86 -18.19
CA LEU A 17 5.66 5.57 -17.08
C LEU A 17 5.68 4.73 -15.79
N TYR A 18 4.80 3.76 -15.69
CA TYR A 18 4.68 2.83 -14.58
C TYR A 18 4.64 1.36 -15.05
N GLY A 19 4.97 1.10 -16.32
CA GLY A 19 4.99 -0.22 -16.89
C GLY A 19 3.62 -0.83 -17.16
N ILE A 20 2.57 -0.02 -17.29
CA ILE A 20 1.19 -0.48 -17.38
C ILE A 20 0.60 -0.06 -18.72
N THR A 21 0.09 -1.03 -19.49
CA THR A 21 -0.74 -0.76 -20.65
C THR A 21 -2.20 -0.63 -20.18
N PRO A 22 -2.86 0.51 -20.38
CA PRO A 22 -4.16 0.82 -19.78
C PRO A 22 -5.29 -0.16 -20.08
N HIS A 23 -5.20 -0.93 -21.15
CA HIS A 23 -6.32 -1.75 -21.64
C HIS A 23 -6.23 -3.24 -21.31
N ALA A 24 -5.24 -3.67 -20.51
CA ALA A 24 -5.02 -5.09 -20.25
C ALA A 24 -5.83 -5.66 -19.08
N PHE A 25 -6.42 -4.82 -18.23
CA PHE A 25 -7.05 -5.25 -16.98
C PHE A 25 -8.30 -4.44 -16.65
N GLU A 26 -9.26 -5.12 -16.07
CA GLU A 26 -10.37 -4.48 -15.38
C GLU A 26 -9.91 -4.05 -13.98
N TRP A 27 -9.28 -2.88 -13.87
CA TRP A 27 -8.73 -2.34 -12.62
C TRP A 27 -9.74 -2.35 -11.47
N MET A 28 -10.98 -1.98 -11.76
CA MET A 28 -12.09 -2.00 -10.80
C MET A 28 -12.44 -3.41 -10.31
N SER A 29 -11.95 -4.47 -10.98
CA SER A 29 -12.12 -5.85 -10.52
C SER A 29 -11.13 -6.27 -9.43
N ILE A 30 -10.04 -5.51 -9.24
CA ILE A 30 -9.04 -5.79 -8.22
C ILE A 30 -9.57 -5.34 -6.87
N LYS A 31 -9.79 -6.32 -6.01
CA LYS A 31 -10.43 -6.12 -4.71
C LYS A 31 -9.40 -5.93 -3.61
N PHE A 32 -9.69 -5.03 -2.70
CA PHE A 32 -8.95 -4.85 -1.45
C PHE A 32 -9.79 -5.33 -0.29
N PHE A 33 -9.15 -5.98 0.66
CA PHE A 33 -9.78 -6.56 1.83
C PHE A 33 -9.15 -6.01 3.10
N ALA A 34 -9.94 -5.95 4.18
CA ALA A 34 -9.45 -5.60 5.49
C ALA A 34 -8.46 -6.67 6.00
N PRO A 35 -7.27 -6.29 6.46
CA PRO A 35 -6.25 -7.26 6.90
C PRO A 35 -6.49 -7.74 8.33
N ALA A 36 -7.33 -7.06 9.08
CA ALA A 36 -7.67 -7.33 10.48
C ALA A 36 -9.01 -6.72 10.81
N ASP A 37 -9.65 -7.22 11.88
CA ASP A 37 -10.79 -6.55 12.47
C ASP A 37 -10.38 -5.16 12.96
N GLY A 38 -11.20 -4.16 12.69
CA GLY A 38 -10.85 -2.79 13.08
C GLY A 38 -11.93 -1.77 12.81
N THR A 39 -11.57 -0.53 13.07
CA THR A 39 -12.42 0.63 12.82
C THR A 39 -11.85 1.44 11.68
N LEU A 40 -12.68 1.80 10.71
CA LEU A 40 -12.31 2.69 9.61
C LEU A 40 -12.10 4.11 10.12
N THR A 41 -10.93 4.68 9.86
CA THR A 41 -10.54 6.00 10.36
C THR A 41 -9.80 6.79 9.29
N ASP A 42 -9.67 8.11 9.51
CA ASP A 42 -8.87 9.00 8.66
C ASP A 42 -9.31 9.01 7.18
N VAL A 43 -10.61 8.83 6.90
CA VAL A 43 -11.13 8.74 5.54
C VAL A 43 -11.04 10.10 4.85
N ARG A 44 -10.30 10.15 3.74
CA ARG A 44 -10.12 11.36 2.91
C ARG A 44 -10.33 11.01 1.46
N TYR A 45 -11.16 11.77 0.79
CA TYR A 45 -11.42 11.60 -0.63
C TYR A 45 -10.64 12.62 -1.46
N THR A 46 -10.12 12.17 -2.58
CA THR A 46 -9.46 13.00 -3.58
C THR A 46 -10.13 12.74 -4.94
N GLN A 47 -10.61 13.81 -5.57
CA GLN A 47 -11.11 13.75 -6.94
C GLN A 47 -9.94 14.06 -7.88
N ASN A 48 -9.68 13.18 -8.83
CA ASN A 48 -8.75 13.41 -9.92
C ASN A 48 -9.45 13.26 -11.28
N GLU A 49 -8.70 13.35 -12.37
CA GLU A 49 -9.26 13.25 -13.73
C GLU A 49 -9.82 11.85 -14.06
N TYR A 50 -9.43 10.83 -13.31
CA TYR A 50 -9.85 9.45 -13.51
C TYR A 50 -11.00 9.01 -12.60
N GLY A 51 -11.28 9.77 -11.55
CA GLY A 51 -12.36 9.44 -10.61
C GLY A 51 -12.13 9.88 -9.18
N MET A 52 -12.87 9.27 -8.28
CA MET A 52 -12.76 9.49 -6.84
C MET A 52 -11.93 8.38 -6.21
N GLU A 53 -10.89 8.77 -5.51
CA GLU A 53 -10.07 7.88 -4.70
C GLU A 53 -10.21 8.21 -3.22
N ALA A 54 -9.97 7.23 -2.37
CA ALA A 54 -9.90 7.42 -0.93
C ALA A 54 -8.52 7.03 -0.40
N ASN A 55 -8.08 7.78 0.61
CA ASN A 55 -7.04 7.39 1.54
C ASN A 55 -7.70 7.20 2.89
N PHE A 56 -7.43 6.09 3.55
CA PHE A 56 -8.05 5.77 4.84
C PHE A 56 -7.20 4.79 5.62
N SER A 57 -7.49 4.64 6.90
CA SER A 57 -6.83 3.68 7.78
C SER A 57 -7.85 2.75 8.44
N ILE A 58 -7.41 1.53 8.74
CA ILE A 58 -8.11 0.61 9.64
C ILE A 58 -7.31 0.53 10.92
N LEU A 59 -7.87 1.05 12.01
CA LEU A 59 -7.31 0.89 13.35
C LEU A 59 -7.65 -0.51 13.86
N SER A 60 -6.62 -1.32 14.09
CA SER A 60 -6.80 -2.69 14.58
C SER A 60 -7.54 -2.72 15.94
N SER A 61 -8.57 -3.54 16.01
CA SER A 61 -9.28 -3.80 17.27
C SER A 61 -8.46 -4.63 18.26
N GLN A 62 -7.62 -5.53 17.73
CA GLN A 62 -6.82 -6.43 18.56
C GLN A 62 -5.52 -5.76 19.05
N TYR A 63 -4.91 -4.91 18.23
CA TYR A 63 -3.64 -4.27 18.54
C TYR A 63 -3.78 -2.74 18.46
N PRO A 64 -4.23 -2.08 19.53
CA PRO A 64 -4.35 -0.63 19.57
C PRO A 64 -3.02 0.05 19.24
N GLY A 65 -3.06 1.03 18.35
CA GLY A 65 -1.87 1.70 17.84
C GLY A 65 -1.38 1.19 16.49
N TYR A 66 -1.85 0.02 16.02
CA TYR A 66 -1.60 -0.44 14.66
C TYR A 66 -2.69 0.07 13.71
N TYR A 67 -2.25 0.73 12.63
CA TYR A 67 -3.09 1.26 11.57
C TYR A 67 -2.66 0.66 10.24
N PHE A 68 -3.61 0.11 9.51
CA PHE A 68 -3.42 -0.32 8.13
C PHE A 68 -3.94 0.77 7.21
N THR A 69 -3.02 1.54 6.64
CA THR A 69 -3.36 2.73 5.86
C THR A 69 -3.32 2.41 4.38
N TYR A 70 -4.40 2.68 3.70
CA TYR A 70 -4.59 2.47 2.27
C TYR A 70 -4.58 3.80 1.54
N TYR A 71 -4.00 3.79 0.34
CA TYR A 71 -3.95 4.95 -0.54
C TYR A 71 -4.44 4.56 -1.93
N HIS A 72 -5.10 5.51 -2.61
CA HIS A 72 -5.56 5.39 -3.99
C HIS A 72 -6.56 4.24 -4.23
N ILE A 73 -7.44 4.01 -3.26
CA ILE A 73 -8.46 2.95 -3.31
C ILE A 73 -9.83 3.58 -3.54
N ALA A 74 -10.64 2.99 -4.43
CA ALA A 74 -12.06 3.26 -4.45
C ALA A 74 -12.71 2.53 -3.27
N LEU A 75 -12.92 3.25 -2.16
CA LEU A 75 -13.56 2.73 -0.97
C LEU A 75 -14.99 2.29 -1.30
N ASP A 76 -15.44 1.16 -0.75
CA ASP A 76 -16.82 0.70 -0.89
C ASP A 76 -17.77 1.82 -0.42
N PRO A 77 -18.75 2.25 -1.23
CA PRO A 77 -19.63 3.36 -0.89
C PRO A 77 -20.53 3.11 0.32
N ASN A 78 -20.65 1.87 0.76
CA ASN A 78 -21.36 1.52 1.99
C ASN A 78 -20.50 1.69 3.26
N LEU A 79 -19.20 1.90 3.12
CA LEU A 79 -18.29 2.09 4.23
C LEU A 79 -18.03 3.59 4.47
N THR A 80 -18.10 3.98 5.73
CA THR A 80 -17.82 5.35 6.17
C THR A 80 -16.93 5.36 7.41
N GLU A 81 -16.31 6.49 7.66
CA GLU A 81 -15.48 6.68 8.85
C GLU A 81 -16.24 6.33 10.15
N GLY A 82 -15.58 5.61 11.03
CA GLY A 82 -16.13 5.12 12.29
C GLY A 82 -16.80 3.74 12.21
N MET A 83 -17.03 3.19 11.03
CA MET A 83 -17.59 1.85 10.87
C MET A 83 -16.57 0.77 11.23
N LEU A 84 -17.08 -0.33 11.77
CA LEU A 84 -16.31 -1.55 12.01
C LEU A 84 -16.21 -2.35 10.71
N VAL A 85 -15.05 -2.94 10.47
CA VAL A 85 -14.81 -3.90 9.40
C VAL A 85 -14.21 -5.18 9.98
N GLU A 86 -14.52 -6.32 9.37
CA GLU A 86 -14.00 -7.62 9.77
C GLU A 86 -12.82 -8.02 8.89
N ALA A 87 -11.87 -8.78 9.43
CA ALA A 87 -10.77 -9.34 8.66
C ALA A 87 -11.31 -10.14 7.45
N GLY A 88 -10.79 -9.85 6.26
CA GLY A 88 -11.24 -10.45 5.01
C GLY A 88 -12.51 -9.81 4.41
N GLU A 89 -13.10 -8.81 5.02
CA GLU A 89 -14.17 -8.03 4.42
C GLU A 89 -13.65 -7.20 3.25
N GLN A 90 -14.35 -7.19 2.12
CA GLN A 90 -13.99 -6.34 1.00
C GLN A 90 -14.25 -4.88 1.34
N ILE A 91 -13.20 -4.07 1.31
CA ILE A 91 -13.24 -2.65 1.67
C ILE A 91 -13.22 -1.73 0.46
N GLY A 92 -12.92 -2.25 -0.73
CA GLY A 92 -12.88 -1.43 -1.93
C GLY A 92 -12.25 -2.16 -3.12
N THR A 93 -11.98 -1.38 -4.15
CA THR A 93 -11.31 -1.82 -5.37
C THR A 93 -10.20 -0.85 -5.73
N LEU A 94 -9.37 -1.20 -6.71
CA LEU A 94 -8.42 -0.25 -7.27
C LEU A 94 -9.20 0.93 -7.91
N GLY A 95 -8.79 2.15 -7.63
CA GLY A 95 -9.60 3.35 -7.89
C GLY A 95 -9.88 3.61 -9.36
N HIS A 96 -8.89 3.42 -10.23
CA HIS A 96 -9.01 3.66 -11.68
C HIS A 96 -7.86 3.00 -12.44
N GLU A 97 -7.93 3.04 -13.77
CA GLU A 97 -6.82 2.66 -14.64
C GLU A 97 -5.57 3.49 -14.29
N GLU A 98 -4.41 2.86 -14.33
CA GLU A 98 -3.12 3.45 -13.93
C GLU A 98 -2.99 3.80 -12.43
N SER A 99 -4.00 3.52 -11.61
CA SER A 99 -3.89 3.65 -10.16
C SER A 99 -3.04 2.53 -9.58
N TRP A 100 -2.27 2.88 -8.57
CA TRP A 100 -1.53 1.92 -7.76
C TRP A 100 -2.16 1.88 -6.38
N GLY A 101 -2.65 0.71 -5.99
CA GLY A 101 -3.02 0.52 -4.61
C GLY A 101 -1.76 0.52 -3.74
N GLU A 102 -1.80 1.24 -2.66
CA GLU A 102 -0.70 1.25 -1.69
C GLU A 102 -1.23 0.87 -0.30
N ILE A 103 -0.42 0.14 0.45
CA ILE A 103 -0.65 -0.09 1.86
C ILE A 103 0.58 0.29 2.67
N ALA A 104 0.37 0.94 3.80
CA ALA A 104 1.37 1.13 4.84
C ALA A 104 0.85 0.57 6.16
N VAL A 105 1.72 -0.07 6.93
CA VAL A 105 1.43 -0.42 8.32
C VAL A 105 2.11 0.60 9.21
N GLU A 106 1.29 1.34 9.94
CA GLU A 106 1.73 2.38 10.86
C GLU A 106 1.58 1.91 12.30
N VAL A 107 2.60 2.15 13.12
CA VAL A 107 2.53 2.01 14.56
C VAL A 107 2.56 3.40 15.16
N ARG A 108 1.43 3.87 15.64
CA ARG A 108 1.27 5.20 16.26
C ARG A 108 1.45 5.07 17.77
N ILE A 109 2.60 5.50 18.29
CA ILE A 109 2.94 5.45 19.71
C ILE A 109 2.25 6.60 20.45
N ASN A 110 2.20 7.75 19.82
CA ASN A 110 1.52 8.95 20.32
C ASN A 110 1.20 9.90 19.15
N SER A 111 0.63 11.06 19.43
CA SER A 111 0.24 12.04 18.41
C SER A 111 1.38 12.64 17.59
N ARG A 112 2.62 12.40 17.97
CA ARG A 112 3.82 12.97 17.31
C ARG A 112 4.78 11.92 16.80
N GLU A 113 4.56 10.65 17.14
CA GLU A 113 5.47 9.55 16.84
C GLU A 113 4.74 8.41 16.17
N THR A 114 5.02 8.26 14.89
CA THR A 114 4.51 7.18 14.04
C THR A 114 5.69 6.48 13.38
N HIS A 115 5.71 5.17 13.46
CA HIS A 115 6.67 4.32 12.77
C HIS A 115 5.98 3.55 11.66
N LEU A 116 6.62 3.47 10.51
CA LEU A 116 6.21 2.58 9.43
C LEU A 116 6.96 1.27 9.55
N ILE A 117 6.25 0.16 9.45
CA ILE A 117 6.83 -1.18 9.40
C ILE A 117 6.42 -1.88 8.11
N SER A 118 7.19 -2.89 7.70
CA SER A 118 6.78 -3.72 6.57
C SER A 118 5.55 -4.54 6.93
N PHE A 119 4.54 -4.58 6.04
CA PHE A 119 3.37 -5.43 6.27
C PHE A 119 3.74 -6.91 6.38
N LEU A 120 4.85 -7.34 5.76
CA LEU A 120 5.37 -8.70 5.88
C LEU A 120 5.84 -9.07 7.30
N GLN A 121 6.07 -8.08 8.17
CA GLN A 121 6.36 -8.33 9.59
C GLN A 121 5.12 -8.68 10.41
N VAL A 122 3.95 -8.36 9.91
CA VAL A 122 2.66 -8.59 10.57
C VAL A 122 1.73 -9.51 9.76
N ALA A 123 2.19 -9.97 8.59
CA ALA A 123 1.47 -10.91 7.76
C ALA A 123 1.37 -12.29 8.44
N THR A 124 0.24 -12.97 8.27
CA THR A 124 0.06 -14.35 8.73
C THR A 124 0.89 -15.32 7.90
N ASP A 125 1.16 -16.51 8.45
CA ASP A 125 1.90 -17.55 7.74
C ASP A 125 1.28 -17.90 6.39
N ASP A 126 -0.05 -17.96 6.30
CA ASP A 126 -0.77 -18.24 5.04
C ASP A 126 -0.48 -17.19 3.97
N VAL A 127 -0.43 -15.91 4.36
CA VAL A 127 -0.08 -14.81 3.45
C VAL A 127 1.39 -14.93 3.03
N LEU A 128 2.30 -15.21 3.96
CA LEU A 128 3.71 -15.40 3.64
C LEU A 128 3.94 -16.59 2.69
N GLU A 129 3.21 -17.69 2.85
CA GLU A 129 3.27 -18.82 1.92
C GLU A 129 2.85 -18.43 0.49
N MET A 130 1.86 -17.56 0.33
CA MET A 130 1.48 -17.06 -0.99
C MET A 130 2.63 -16.28 -1.68
N TYR A 131 3.41 -15.53 -0.91
CA TYR A 131 4.61 -14.83 -1.41
C TYR A 131 5.75 -15.80 -1.73
N LYS A 132 5.93 -16.86 -0.93
CA LYS A 132 6.92 -17.92 -1.21
C LYS A 132 6.66 -18.62 -2.54
N LEU A 133 5.40 -18.88 -2.88
CA LEU A 133 5.02 -19.43 -4.18
C LEU A 133 5.40 -18.51 -5.37
N ARG A 134 5.68 -17.23 -5.10
CA ARG A 134 6.11 -16.23 -6.08
C ARG A 134 7.61 -15.89 -6.01
N GLY A 135 8.39 -16.70 -5.32
CA GLY A 135 9.85 -16.61 -5.29
C GLY A 135 10.45 -15.90 -4.06
N MET A 136 9.64 -15.48 -3.09
CA MET A 136 10.15 -15.01 -1.80
C MET A 136 10.54 -16.25 -0.96
N ASN A 137 11.79 -16.37 -0.49
CA ASN A 137 12.16 -17.48 0.38
C ASN A 137 11.78 -17.18 1.84
N THR A 138 12.13 -15.98 2.31
CA THR A 138 11.79 -15.49 3.65
C THR A 138 11.36 -14.03 3.60
N ALA A 139 10.62 -13.57 4.60
CA ALA A 139 10.24 -12.16 4.69
C ALA A 139 11.48 -11.23 4.76
N SER A 140 12.57 -11.69 5.35
CA SER A 140 13.83 -10.94 5.45
C SER A 140 14.51 -10.69 4.10
N ASP A 141 14.19 -11.46 3.06
CA ASP A 141 14.78 -11.25 1.72
C ASP A 141 14.26 -9.96 1.07
N VAL A 142 13.09 -9.48 1.50
CA VAL A 142 12.40 -8.33 0.92
C VAL A 142 12.18 -7.18 1.91
N ILE A 143 12.56 -7.37 3.18
CA ILE A 143 12.53 -6.33 4.21
C ILE A 143 13.92 -5.69 4.30
N ILE A 144 14.01 -4.42 3.97
CA ILE A 144 15.22 -3.62 4.20
C ILE A 144 15.19 -3.15 5.65
N THR A 145 16.14 -3.61 6.45
CA THR A 145 16.23 -3.21 7.85
C THR A 145 16.69 -1.75 8.00
N LYS A 146 16.45 -1.19 9.18
CA LYS A 146 16.92 0.17 9.48
C LYS A 146 18.45 0.26 9.33
N GLU A 147 19.16 -0.74 9.80
CA GLU A 147 20.63 -0.83 9.75
C GLU A 147 21.13 -0.87 8.30
N GLN A 148 20.50 -1.65 7.43
CA GLN A 148 20.82 -1.70 6.00
C GLN A 148 20.59 -0.36 5.33
N ARG A 149 19.45 0.27 5.59
CA ARG A 149 19.11 1.57 5.03
C ARG A 149 20.06 2.66 5.51
N ASP A 150 20.40 2.67 6.81
CA ASP A 150 21.27 3.67 7.40
C ASP A 150 22.73 3.48 6.95
N ALA A 151 23.14 2.23 6.63
CA ALA A 151 24.45 1.93 6.06
C ALA A 151 24.60 2.37 4.60
N THR A 152 23.49 2.42 3.87
CA THR A 152 23.46 2.83 2.45
C THR A 152 22.29 3.80 2.24
N PRO A 153 22.38 5.02 2.76
CA PRO A 153 21.31 5.99 2.61
C PRO A 153 21.15 6.37 1.13
N LEU A 154 19.90 6.56 0.70
CA LEU A 154 19.62 7.11 -0.62
C LEU A 154 20.20 8.51 -0.70
N ALA A 155 21.05 8.75 -1.70
CA ALA A 155 21.50 10.08 -2.05
C ALA A 155 20.44 10.73 -2.94
N CYS A 156 19.78 11.76 -2.44
CA CYS A 156 18.90 12.60 -3.25
C CYS A 156 19.75 13.74 -3.81
N GLU A 157 19.97 13.76 -5.12
CA GLU A 157 20.79 14.78 -5.76
C GLU A 157 20.06 16.10 -6.01
N ASP A 158 18.74 16.10 -5.94
CA ASP A 158 17.93 17.31 -6.10
C ASP A 158 17.10 17.69 -4.85
N SER A 159 16.73 18.96 -4.79
CA SER A 159 15.96 19.52 -3.68
C SER A 159 14.53 19.00 -3.58
N GLU A 160 14.05 18.25 -4.57
CA GLU A 160 12.69 17.72 -4.61
C GLU A 160 12.57 16.34 -3.95
N ALA A 161 13.68 15.78 -3.48
CA ALA A 161 13.75 14.53 -2.72
C ALA A 161 12.92 13.40 -3.35
N ARG A 162 13.13 13.14 -4.63
CA ARG A 162 12.35 12.13 -5.37
C ARG A 162 12.80 10.73 -4.99
N PHE A 163 11.89 9.95 -4.47
CA PHE A 163 12.14 8.58 -3.99
C PHE A 163 12.32 7.54 -5.11
N PHE A 164 12.16 7.93 -6.38
CA PHE A 164 12.13 7.02 -7.53
C PHE A 164 13.12 7.41 -8.61
N GLU A 165 14.34 7.65 -8.22
CA GLU A 165 15.41 7.77 -9.18
C GLU A 165 15.53 6.44 -9.94
N GLY A 166 15.40 6.49 -11.26
CA GLY A 166 15.39 5.29 -12.10
C GLY A 166 14.02 4.64 -12.35
N SER A 167 12.92 5.23 -11.90
CA SER A 167 11.57 4.72 -12.19
C SER A 167 11.06 5.07 -13.60
N GLY A 168 11.96 5.35 -14.56
CA GLY A 168 11.60 5.72 -15.92
C GLY A 168 11.18 7.17 -16.11
N ARG A 169 11.13 7.97 -15.06
CA ARG A 169 11.12 9.42 -15.15
C ARG A 169 12.56 9.88 -15.08
N GLU A 170 13.09 10.45 -16.14
CA GLU A 170 14.32 11.22 -16.04
C GLU A 170 14.13 12.27 -14.94
N GLY A 171 14.92 12.16 -13.87
CA GLY A 171 14.79 13.02 -12.71
C GLY A 171 13.50 12.83 -11.92
N ALA A 172 12.91 11.65 -11.90
CA ALA A 172 11.82 11.30 -11.01
C ALA A 172 12.36 10.63 -9.76
#